data_590b00bdcf3e3f66ca3bb0a350c074ce
#
_entry.id   590b00bdcf3e3f66ca3bb0a350c074ce
#
_cell.length_a   1.000
_cell.length_b   1.000
_cell.length_c   1.000
_cell.angle_alpha   90.00
_cell.angle_beta   90.00
_cell.angle_gamma   90.00
#
_symmetry.space_group_name_H-M   'P 1'
#
loop_
_entity.id
_entity.type
_entity.pdbx_description
1 polymer ?
#
loop_
_entity_poly.entity_id
_entity_poly.type
_entity_poly.pdbx_seq_one_letter_code
_entity_poly.pdbx_strand_id
1 'polypeptide(L)'
;MQRVLSTYLFVNRKLTSALIGEAARAEISAIELFCSRGHFDYRSAEDGRELASWLAGNNLTLHSIHSPTTRDFHLSRESGAPLSISDPERLRRQEAVDEIKRALDLVEQVPFKYCVQHVARLRDIADERRWDATFSSLENLSLFARHR
;
A
#
# COMPACT_ATOMS: atom_id res chain seq x y z
N MET A 1 -22.15 7.47 -6.39
CA MET A 1 -20.95 7.41 -5.53
C MET A 1 -20.28 6.05 -5.74
N GLN A 2 -18.99 6.00 -6.07
CA GLN A 2 -18.27 4.73 -6.26
C GLN A 2 -18.00 4.10 -4.88
N ARG A 3 -18.33 2.80 -4.72
CA ARG A 3 -17.96 2.02 -3.54
C ARG A 3 -16.61 1.35 -3.77
N VAL A 4 -15.68 1.54 -2.82
CA VAL A 4 -14.34 0.95 -2.85
C VAL A 4 -14.17 0.07 -1.61
N LEU A 5 -13.75 -1.17 -1.79
CA LEU A 5 -13.46 -2.09 -0.70
C LEU A 5 -11.96 -2.13 -0.45
N SER A 6 -11.54 -1.89 0.79
CA SER A 6 -10.15 -2.09 1.17
C SER A 6 -9.87 -3.57 1.44
N THR A 7 -8.83 -4.13 0.82
CA THR A 7 -8.39 -5.51 1.07
C THR A 7 -7.82 -5.70 2.48
N TYR A 8 -7.65 -4.61 3.24
CA TYR A 8 -7.35 -4.66 4.67
C TYR A 8 -8.33 -5.54 5.47
N LEU A 9 -9.57 -5.64 5.01
CA LEU A 9 -10.57 -6.56 5.58
C LEU A 9 -10.06 -8.02 5.62
N PHE A 10 -9.20 -8.39 4.66
CA PHE A 10 -8.66 -9.74 4.50
C PHE A 10 -7.17 -9.83 4.86
N VAL A 11 -6.59 -8.83 5.51
CA VAL A 11 -5.13 -8.67 5.70
C VAL A 11 -4.44 -9.88 6.38
N ASN A 12 -5.17 -10.67 7.14
CA ASN A 12 -4.67 -11.88 7.80
C ASN A 12 -4.66 -13.13 6.88
N ARG A 13 -5.04 -12.98 5.62
CA ARG A 13 -5.09 -14.03 4.60
C ARG A 13 -4.30 -13.59 3.38
N LYS A 14 -3.68 -14.53 2.66
CA LYS A 14 -3.11 -14.24 1.34
C LYS A 14 -4.25 -13.83 0.40
N LEU A 15 -4.05 -12.73 -0.35
CA LEU A 15 -5.01 -12.29 -1.37
C LEU A 15 -5.06 -13.33 -2.49
N THR A 16 -6.26 -13.64 -2.96
CA THR A 16 -6.49 -14.64 -4.00
C THR A 16 -7.60 -14.16 -4.95
N SER A 17 -7.69 -14.78 -6.13
CA SER A 17 -8.79 -14.53 -7.07
C SER A 17 -10.16 -14.79 -6.45
N ALA A 18 -10.28 -15.76 -5.54
CA ALA A 18 -11.53 -16.05 -4.85
C ALA A 18 -12.01 -14.88 -3.98
N LEU A 19 -11.09 -14.23 -3.22
CA LEU A 19 -11.41 -13.04 -2.41
C LEU A 19 -11.80 -11.84 -3.28
N ILE A 20 -11.13 -11.66 -4.41
CA ILE A 20 -11.49 -10.63 -5.39
C ILE A 20 -12.89 -10.91 -5.97
N GLY A 21 -13.20 -12.17 -6.26
CA GLY A 21 -14.55 -12.59 -6.70
C GLY A 21 -15.63 -12.38 -5.63
N GLU A 22 -15.30 -12.49 -4.33
CA GLU A 22 -16.24 -12.15 -3.25
C GLU A 22 -16.62 -10.65 -3.28
N ALA A 23 -15.64 -9.77 -3.48
CA ALA A 23 -15.88 -8.33 -3.61
C ALA A 23 -16.80 -8.03 -4.81
N ALA A 24 -16.56 -8.66 -5.96
CA ALA A 24 -17.40 -8.49 -7.14
C ALA A 24 -18.84 -8.95 -6.89
N ARG A 25 -19.04 -10.10 -6.24
CA ARG A 25 -20.40 -10.61 -5.87
C ARG A 25 -21.13 -9.69 -4.89
N ALA A 26 -20.39 -8.90 -4.10
CA ALA A 26 -20.96 -7.88 -3.21
C ALA A 26 -21.23 -6.54 -3.93
N GLU A 27 -21.25 -6.54 -5.27
CA GLU A 27 -21.49 -5.35 -6.10
C GLU A 27 -20.51 -4.21 -5.84
N ILE A 28 -19.28 -4.54 -5.44
CA ILE A 28 -18.16 -3.61 -5.35
C ILE A 28 -17.57 -3.46 -6.75
N SER A 29 -17.29 -2.24 -7.18
CA SER A 29 -16.73 -1.95 -8.51
C SER A 29 -15.24 -1.62 -8.50
N ALA A 30 -14.68 -1.37 -7.33
CA ALA A 30 -13.27 -1.05 -7.17
C ALA A 30 -12.72 -1.49 -5.82
N ILE A 31 -11.42 -1.76 -5.77
CA ILE A 31 -10.73 -2.10 -4.53
C ILE A 31 -9.62 -1.10 -4.20
N GLU A 32 -9.29 -1.01 -2.91
CA GLU A 32 -8.03 -0.50 -2.40
C GLU A 32 -7.18 -1.70 -2.00
N LEU A 33 -5.97 -1.80 -2.52
CA LEU A 33 -5.02 -2.82 -2.12
C LEU A 33 -4.25 -2.37 -0.86
N PHE A 34 -4.36 -3.10 0.22
CA PHE A 34 -3.50 -2.91 1.39
C PHE A 34 -2.16 -3.60 1.16
N CYS A 35 -1.09 -2.81 1.03
CA CYS A 35 0.26 -3.30 0.76
C CYS A 35 0.89 -3.91 2.01
N SER A 36 0.76 -5.21 2.14
CA SER A 36 1.39 -6.03 3.17
C SER A 36 1.88 -7.33 2.51
N ARG A 37 3.17 -7.61 2.56
CA ARG A 37 3.79 -8.72 1.82
C ARG A 37 3.23 -10.10 2.18
N GLY A 38 2.78 -10.29 3.41
CA GLY A 38 2.09 -11.53 3.81
C GLY A 38 0.69 -11.65 3.21
N HIS A 39 0.06 -10.53 2.86
CA HIS A 39 -1.24 -10.48 2.22
C HIS A 39 -1.11 -10.50 0.68
N PHE A 40 -0.23 -9.66 0.14
CA PHE A 40 0.06 -9.54 -1.29
C PHE A 40 1.49 -9.04 -1.48
N ASP A 41 2.32 -9.76 -2.24
CA ASP A 41 3.69 -9.32 -2.49
C ASP A 41 3.76 -8.31 -3.65
N TYR A 42 3.55 -7.05 -3.30
CA TYR A 42 3.58 -5.91 -4.24
C TYR A 42 4.96 -5.69 -4.88
N ARG A 43 6.02 -6.39 -4.43
CA ARG A 43 7.34 -6.36 -5.06
C ARG A 43 7.48 -7.39 -6.19
N SER A 44 6.57 -8.35 -6.25
CA SER A 44 6.54 -9.39 -7.25
C SER A 44 5.79 -8.91 -8.50
N ALA A 45 6.49 -8.78 -9.61
CA ALA A 45 5.84 -8.49 -10.90
C ALA A 45 4.89 -9.60 -11.36
N GLU A 46 5.10 -10.84 -10.91
CA GLU A 46 4.21 -11.97 -11.18
C GLU A 46 2.89 -11.81 -10.43
N ASP A 47 2.95 -11.56 -9.11
CA ASP A 47 1.77 -11.29 -8.28
C ASP A 47 0.99 -10.07 -8.84
N GLY A 48 1.70 -9.03 -9.30
CA GLY A 48 1.09 -7.87 -9.95
C GLY A 48 0.30 -8.23 -11.20
N ARG A 49 0.86 -9.06 -12.09
CA ARG A 49 0.16 -9.54 -13.28
C ARG A 49 -1.03 -10.45 -12.93
N GLU A 50 -0.90 -11.29 -11.92
CA GLU A 50 -2.01 -12.10 -11.43
C GLU A 50 -3.15 -11.21 -10.90
N LEU A 51 -2.83 -10.18 -10.10
CA LEU A 51 -3.83 -9.22 -9.61
C LEU A 51 -4.54 -8.53 -10.77
N ALA A 52 -3.81 -8.08 -11.80
CA ALA A 52 -4.40 -7.49 -13.00
C ALA A 52 -5.41 -8.43 -13.66
N SER A 53 -5.04 -9.71 -13.80
CA SER A 53 -5.92 -10.75 -14.36
C SER A 53 -7.16 -10.98 -13.50
N TRP A 54 -7.02 -11.05 -12.16
CA TRP A 54 -8.15 -11.25 -11.25
C TRP A 54 -9.13 -10.08 -11.30
N LEU A 55 -8.62 -8.86 -11.35
CA LEU A 55 -9.44 -7.66 -11.46
C LEU A 55 -10.20 -7.62 -12.78
N ALA A 56 -9.50 -7.83 -13.89
CA ALA A 56 -10.12 -7.86 -15.22
C ALA A 56 -11.19 -8.94 -15.33
N GLY A 57 -10.92 -10.16 -14.85
CA GLY A 57 -11.87 -11.28 -14.85
C GLY A 57 -13.12 -11.06 -14.00
N ASN A 58 -13.08 -10.13 -13.05
CA ASN A 58 -14.19 -9.77 -12.16
C ASN A 58 -14.79 -8.38 -12.46
N ASN A 59 -14.36 -7.72 -13.52
CA ASN A 59 -14.79 -6.36 -13.89
C ASN A 59 -14.57 -5.34 -12.74
N LEU A 60 -13.46 -5.47 -12.03
CA LEU A 60 -13.03 -4.59 -10.94
C LEU A 60 -11.87 -3.71 -11.38
N THR A 61 -11.73 -2.57 -10.73
CA THR A 61 -10.56 -1.69 -10.89
C THR A 61 -9.78 -1.56 -9.58
N LEU A 62 -8.47 -1.37 -9.67
CA LEU A 62 -7.67 -0.92 -8.54
C LEU A 62 -7.81 0.60 -8.42
N HIS A 63 -8.53 1.05 -7.39
CA HIS A 63 -8.75 2.48 -7.14
C HIS A 63 -7.53 3.15 -6.50
N SER A 64 -7.00 2.48 -5.48
CA SER A 64 -5.89 2.97 -4.68
C SER A 64 -5.06 1.83 -4.12
N ILE A 65 -3.84 2.17 -3.73
CA ILE A 65 -3.07 1.34 -2.80
C ILE A 65 -2.99 2.03 -1.44
N HIS A 66 -3.02 1.26 -0.37
CA HIS A 66 -2.61 1.69 0.95
C HIS A 66 -1.15 1.30 1.16
N SER A 67 -0.28 2.27 1.39
CA SER A 67 1.15 2.04 1.52
C SER A 67 1.50 1.06 2.65
N PRO A 68 2.64 0.35 2.55
CA PRO A 68 3.07 -0.55 3.61
C PRO A 68 3.34 0.21 4.91
N THR A 69 2.85 -0.34 6.02
CA THR A 69 3.04 0.22 7.37
C THR A 69 4.14 -0.49 8.16
N THR A 70 4.59 -1.65 7.67
CA THR A 70 5.65 -2.45 8.28
C THR A 70 6.60 -3.01 7.21
N ARG A 71 7.88 -3.21 7.57
CA ARG A 71 8.91 -3.70 6.65
C ARG A 71 8.68 -5.15 6.25
N ASP A 72 8.54 -6.01 7.24
CA ASP A 72 8.38 -7.45 7.07
C ASP A 72 7.10 -7.87 7.74
N PHE A 73 6.15 -8.29 6.94
CA PHE A 73 4.89 -8.77 7.46
C PHE A 73 4.96 -10.28 7.67
N HIS A 74 5.04 -10.68 8.91
CA HIS A 74 4.55 -11.98 9.33
C HIS A 74 3.06 -11.81 9.65
N LEU A 75 2.26 -12.86 9.49
CA LEU A 75 0.78 -12.89 9.60
C LEU A 75 0.16 -12.24 10.87
N SER A 76 0.94 -11.61 11.73
CA SER A 76 0.47 -10.81 12.85
C SER A 76 0.81 -9.33 12.65
N ARG A 77 -0.14 -8.45 12.84
CA ARG A 77 -0.01 -6.98 12.77
C ARG A 77 1.10 -6.41 13.67
N GLU A 78 1.61 -7.19 14.59
CA GLU A 78 2.50 -6.73 15.66
C GLU A 78 3.97 -7.08 15.39
N SER A 79 4.29 -7.87 14.36
CA SER A 79 5.61 -8.50 14.23
C SER A 79 6.55 -7.87 13.21
N GLY A 80 6.13 -6.87 12.45
CA GLY A 80 7.00 -6.17 11.49
C GLY A 80 7.62 -4.90 12.07
N ALA A 81 8.88 -4.59 11.72
CA ALA A 81 9.46 -3.29 12.02
C ALA A 81 8.62 -2.18 11.38
N PRO A 82 8.11 -1.21 12.15
CA PRO A 82 7.24 -0.17 11.64
C PRO A 82 7.97 0.73 10.65
N LEU A 83 7.31 1.07 9.56
CA LEU A 83 7.75 2.06 8.58
C LEU A 83 7.11 3.41 8.91
N SER A 84 7.91 4.47 8.95
CA SER A 84 7.40 5.82 9.18
C SER A 84 8.16 6.83 8.36
N ILE A 85 7.44 7.58 7.55
CA ILE A 85 7.99 8.68 6.75
C ILE A 85 8.32 9.92 7.61
N SER A 86 7.84 9.94 8.86
CA SER A 86 8.15 10.98 9.86
C SER A 86 9.26 10.57 10.83
N ASP A 87 9.95 9.44 10.61
CA ASP A 87 11.01 9.01 11.52
C ASP A 87 12.14 10.06 11.53
N PRO A 88 12.52 10.60 12.70
CA PRO A 88 13.60 11.57 12.79
C PRO A 88 14.98 10.98 12.42
N GLU A 89 15.14 9.67 12.53
CA GLU A 89 16.33 8.98 12.07
C GLU A 89 16.31 8.82 10.55
N ARG A 90 17.27 9.44 9.88
CA ARG A 90 17.33 9.50 8.42
C ARG A 90 17.33 8.13 7.75
N LEU A 91 18.07 7.16 8.27
CA LEU A 91 18.17 5.82 7.66
C LEU A 91 16.83 5.09 7.71
N ARG A 92 16.14 5.10 8.86
CA ARG A 92 14.81 4.48 8.99
C ARG A 92 13.77 5.14 8.11
N ARG A 93 13.83 6.47 8.02
CA ARG A 93 12.95 7.24 7.14
C ARG A 93 13.19 6.90 5.67
N GLN A 94 14.46 6.79 5.26
CA GLN A 94 14.81 6.42 3.89
C GLN A 94 14.34 5.01 3.55
N GLU A 95 14.51 4.05 4.45
CA GLU A 95 13.97 2.70 4.29
C GLU A 95 12.44 2.70 4.10
N ALA A 96 11.72 3.52 4.86
CA ALA A 96 10.28 3.66 4.71
C ALA A 96 9.90 4.25 3.34
N VAL A 97 10.58 5.31 2.91
CA VAL A 97 10.36 5.94 1.60
C VAL A 97 10.65 4.95 0.47
N ASP A 98 11.74 4.22 0.54
CA ASP A 98 12.13 3.25 -0.48
C ASP A 98 11.14 2.09 -0.56
N GLU A 99 10.59 1.65 0.58
CA GLU A 99 9.57 0.61 0.59
C GLU A 99 8.25 1.07 -0.03
N ILE A 100 7.85 2.31 0.25
CA ILE A 100 6.65 2.91 -0.37
C ILE A 100 6.83 3.05 -1.88
N LYS A 101 8.04 3.43 -2.35
CA LYS A 101 8.34 3.48 -3.79
C LYS A 101 8.18 2.13 -4.47
N ARG A 102 8.61 1.03 -3.81
CA ARG A 102 8.39 -0.33 -4.35
C ARG A 102 6.90 -0.68 -4.45
N ALA A 103 6.08 -0.19 -3.51
CA ALA A 103 4.64 -0.36 -3.62
C ALA A 103 4.03 0.49 -4.76
N LEU A 104 4.56 1.70 -4.98
CA LEU A 104 4.14 2.55 -6.10
C LEU A 104 4.50 1.94 -7.46
N ASP A 105 5.60 1.20 -7.58
CA ASP A 105 6.01 0.52 -8.82
C ASP A 105 4.99 -0.52 -9.29
N LEU A 106 4.07 -0.98 -8.44
CA LEU A 106 2.95 -1.84 -8.83
C LEU A 106 2.10 -1.24 -9.95
N VAL A 107 2.09 0.08 -10.11
CA VAL A 107 1.36 0.77 -11.19
C VAL A 107 1.78 0.28 -12.59
N GLU A 108 2.98 -0.22 -12.74
CA GLU A 108 3.51 -0.78 -14.00
C GLU A 108 2.75 -2.06 -14.44
N GLN A 109 2.15 -2.78 -13.49
CA GLN A 109 1.37 -3.98 -13.75
C GLN A 109 -0.15 -3.72 -13.64
N VAL A 110 -0.57 -2.91 -12.65
CA VAL A 110 -1.98 -2.61 -12.38
C VAL A 110 -2.16 -1.12 -12.18
N PRO A 111 -2.79 -0.39 -13.11
CA PRO A 111 -3.03 1.04 -12.96
C PRO A 111 -3.91 1.35 -11.72
N PHE A 112 -3.53 2.37 -10.95
CA PHE A 112 -4.33 2.94 -9.86
C PHE A 112 -4.15 4.46 -9.80
N LYS A 113 -5.04 5.15 -9.06
CA LYS A 113 -5.08 6.63 -9.04
C LYS A 113 -4.49 7.25 -7.77
N TYR A 114 -4.60 6.56 -6.64
CA TYR A 114 -4.27 7.14 -5.35
C TYR A 114 -3.40 6.20 -4.53
N CYS A 115 -2.50 6.79 -3.73
CA CYS A 115 -1.77 6.11 -2.67
C CYS A 115 -2.16 6.73 -1.33
N VAL A 116 -2.71 5.91 -0.43
CA VAL A 116 -3.01 6.31 0.95
C VAL A 116 -1.75 6.11 1.78
N GLN A 117 -1.27 7.19 2.41
CA GLN A 117 -0.05 7.19 3.20
C GLN A 117 -0.31 7.71 4.61
N HIS A 118 0.09 6.92 5.62
CA HIS A 118 0.14 7.39 6.99
C HIS A 118 1.35 8.31 7.20
N VAL A 119 1.11 9.52 7.67
CA VAL A 119 2.17 10.50 7.91
C VAL A 119 2.91 10.25 9.23
N ALA A 120 2.27 9.61 10.21
CA ALA A 120 2.84 9.29 11.51
C ALA A 120 2.20 8.03 12.10
N ARG A 121 2.83 7.45 13.12
CA ARG A 121 2.27 6.35 13.90
C ARG A 121 1.39 6.90 15.03
N LEU A 122 0.44 6.10 15.51
CA LEU A 122 -0.54 6.49 16.52
C LEU A 122 0.07 7.07 17.82
N ARG A 123 1.31 6.69 18.17
CA ARG A 123 2.00 7.12 19.40
C ARG A 123 3.15 8.07 19.14
N ASP A 124 3.34 8.52 17.92
CA ASP A 124 4.37 9.50 17.61
C ASP A 124 4.00 10.85 18.20
N ILE A 125 4.94 11.45 18.90
CA ILE A 125 4.79 12.82 19.40
C ILE A 125 5.09 13.77 18.24
N ALA A 126 4.18 14.67 17.96
CA ALA A 126 4.37 15.70 16.95
C ALA A 126 5.44 16.69 17.43
N ASP A 127 6.53 16.79 16.69
CA ASP A 127 7.59 17.78 16.90
C ASP A 127 8.06 18.34 15.55
N GLU A 128 8.82 19.40 15.58
CA GLU A 128 9.28 20.11 14.38
C GLU A 128 10.13 19.20 13.47
N ARG A 129 11.00 18.36 14.04
CA ARG A 129 11.85 17.42 13.28
C ARG A 129 11.02 16.38 12.52
N ARG A 130 9.92 15.91 13.12
CA ARG A 130 9.01 14.98 12.47
C ARG A 130 8.19 15.63 11.36
N TRP A 131 7.81 16.89 11.55
CA TRP A 131 7.16 17.67 10.49
C TRP A 131 8.07 17.84 9.29
N ASP A 132 9.31 18.29 9.48
CA ASP A 132 10.31 18.45 8.43
C ASP A 132 10.59 17.11 7.71
N ALA A 133 10.74 16.03 8.48
CA ALA A 133 10.91 14.68 7.96
C ALA A 133 9.73 14.26 7.08
N THR A 134 8.51 14.53 7.54
CA THR A 134 7.28 14.21 6.81
C THR A 134 7.19 14.97 5.49
N PHE A 135 7.37 16.29 5.53
CA PHE A 135 7.32 17.13 4.31
C PHE A 135 8.35 16.70 3.29
N SER A 136 9.61 16.53 3.70
CA SER A 136 10.69 16.05 2.83
C SER A 136 10.39 14.68 2.21
N SER A 137 9.81 13.78 2.98
CA SER A 137 9.44 12.44 2.50
C SER A 137 8.28 12.49 1.50
N LEU A 138 7.23 13.27 1.80
CA LEU A 138 6.07 13.43 0.92
C LEU A 138 6.47 14.10 -0.40
N GLU A 139 7.35 15.09 -0.36
CA GLU A 139 7.88 15.74 -1.56
C GLU A 139 8.62 14.72 -2.45
N ASN A 140 9.50 13.92 -1.85
CA ASN A 140 10.24 12.87 -2.55
C ASN A 140 9.29 11.83 -3.16
N LEU A 141 8.29 11.34 -2.41
CA LEU A 141 7.30 10.38 -2.90
C LEU A 141 6.41 10.98 -3.98
N SER A 142 6.03 12.24 -3.86
CA SER A 142 5.23 12.95 -4.87
C SER A 142 5.99 13.09 -6.18
N LEU A 143 7.28 13.46 -6.13
CA LEU A 143 8.13 13.52 -7.31
C LEU A 143 8.25 12.13 -7.97
N PHE A 144 8.48 11.09 -7.19
CA PHE A 144 8.56 9.73 -7.69
C PHE A 144 7.26 9.29 -8.37
N ALA A 145 6.11 9.53 -7.73
CA ALA A 145 4.79 9.13 -8.25
C ALA A 145 4.41 9.85 -9.56
N ARG A 146 4.88 11.09 -9.77
CA ARG A 146 4.62 11.83 -11.03
C ARG A 146 5.26 11.20 -12.26
N HIS A 147 6.25 10.35 -12.08
CA HIS A 147 6.98 9.67 -13.15
C HIS A 147 6.52 8.23 -13.36
N ARG A 148 5.40 7.83 -12.71
CA ARG A 148 4.74 6.53 -12.81
C ARG A 148 3.33 6.68 -13.35
#